data_4084b1ec0fc8d3ef96e148716a251981
#
_entry.id   4084b1ec0fc8d3ef96e148716a251981
#
_cell.length_a   1.000
_cell.length_b   1.000
_cell.length_c   1.000
_cell.angle_alpha   90.00
_cell.angle_beta   90.00
_cell.angle_gamma   90.00
#
_symmetry.space_group_name_H-M   'P 1'
#
loop_
_entity.id
_entity.type
_entity.pdbx_description
1 polymer ?
#
loop_
_entity_poly.entity_id
_entity_poly.type
_entity_poly.pdbx_seq_one_letter_code
_entity_poly.pdbx_strand_id
1 'polypeptide(L)'
;APAVDVDEATDEADSETEVEGLEVLYMGHSFGRPFAENMETAADLAGIEGHNQLIVSRGGEKGAPQTMWEDPKVQGKIKAELNTGTVDVLIMICCSKELLNSGVTESWAELEIAEYALAQNPDTRIGLAMPWVDFPRTFNDSAEHRERTDDGYQAFQAFAEQLSAD
;
A
#
# COMPACT_ATOMS: atom_id res chain seq x y z
N ALA A 1 -2.91 53.49 -38.14
CA ALA A 1 -3.19 52.26 -37.49
C ALA A 1 -1.89 51.68 -36.94
N PRO A 2 -1.73 51.44 -35.63
CA PRO A 2 -0.54 50.81 -35.09
C PRO A 2 -0.60 49.28 -35.28
N ALA A 3 0.54 48.71 -35.63
CA ALA A 3 0.76 47.28 -35.74
C ALA A 3 0.69 46.65 -34.35
N VAL A 4 -0.01 45.51 -34.27
CA VAL A 4 -0.09 44.68 -33.07
C VAL A 4 1.10 43.71 -33.15
N ASP A 5 2.06 43.87 -32.23
CA ASP A 5 3.08 42.87 -31.98
C ASP A 5 2.42 41.63 -31.42
N VAL A 6 2.53 40.52 -32.12
CA VAL A 6 2.17 39.19 -31.61
C VAL A 6 3.34 38.69 -30.81
N ASP A 7 3.20 38.68 -29.48
CA ASP A 7 4.13 38.01 -28.59
C ASP A 7 4.25 36.54 -29.00
N GLU A 8 5.47 36.17 -29.33
CA GLU A 8 5.92 34.83 -29.62
C GLU A 8 5.81 34.05 -28.31
N ALA A 9 4.77 33.22 -28.19
CA ALA A 9 4.64 32.29 -27.08
C ALA A 9 5.84 31.34 -27.11
N THR A 10 6.72 31.49 -26.14
CA THR A 10 7.80 30.55 -25.87
C THR A 10 7.15 29.24 -25.48
N ASP A 11 7.26 28.24 -26.34
CA ASP A 11 6.97 26.85 -26.12
C ASP A 11 7.92 26.36 -25.00
N GLU A 12 7.48 26.44 -23.74
CA GLU A 12 8.19 25.79 -22.66
C GLU A 12 8.01 24.28 -22.92
N ALA A 13 9.05 23.68 -23.47
CA ALA A 13 9.17 22.25 -23.58
C ALA A 13 9.00 21.65 -22.17
N ASP A 14 7.81 21.09 -21.93
CA ASP A 14 7.53 20.27 -20.77
C ASP A 14 8.55 19.11 -20.79
N SER A 15 9.58 19.21 -19.97
CA SER A 15 10.54 18.14 -19.81
C SER A 15 9.77 17.02 -19.11
N GLU A 16 9.27 16.08 -19.89
CA GLU A 16 8.74 14.83 -19.37
C GLU A 16 9.82 14.22 -18.49
N THR A 17 9.68 14.38 -17.18
CA THR A 17 10.49 13.65 -16.21
C THR A 17 10.14 12.19 -16.39
N GLU A 18 11.06 11.43 -16.96
CA GLU A 18 10.95 9.98 -17.07
C GLU A 18 10.66 9.41 -15.67
N VAL A 19 9.49 8.80 -15.51
CA VAL A 19 9.07 8.21 -14.22
C VAL A 19 9.67 6.81 -14.16
N GLU A 20 10.61 6.64 -13.24
CA GLU A 20 11.26 5.35 -13.01
C GLU A 20 10.33 4.41 -12.23
N GLY A 21 10.33 3.12 -12.61
CA GLY A 21 9.58 2.09 -11.91
C GLY A 21 10.12 1.83 -10.51
N LEU A 22 9.32 1.18 -9.68
CA LEU A 22 9.64 0.89 -8.28
C LEU A 22 9.62 -0.61 -8.03
N GLU A 23 10.48 -1.09 -7.15
CA GLU A 23 10.36 -2.41 -6.57
C GLU A 23 9.43 -2.36 -5.35
N VAL A 24 8.23 -2.93 -5.50
CA VAL A 24 7.16 -2.83 -4.50
C VAL A 24 6.90 -4.20 -3.89
N LEU A 25 7.06 -4.35 -2.58
CA LEU A 25 6.62 -5.52 -1.85
C LEU A 25 5.23 -5.28 -1.26
N TYR A 26 4.24 -6.02 -1.77
CA TYR A 26 2.93 -6.13 -1.20
C TYR A 26 2.85 -7.31 -0.24
N MET A 27 2.40 -7.06 0.99
CA MET A 27 2.06 -8.12 1.94
C MET A 27 0.67 -7.91 2.54
N GLY A 28 -0.09 -9.01 2.71
CA GLY A 28 -1.42 -8.90 3.30
C GLY A 28 -2.41 -9.96 2.82
N HIS A 29 -3.68 -9.66 3.01
CA HIS A 29 -4.77 -10.56 2.63
C HIS A 29 -5.29 -10.33 1.20
N SER A 30 -6.33 -11.07 0.83
CA SER A 30 -6.84 -11.13 -0.55
C SER A 30 -7.44 -9.83 -1.08
N PHE A 31 -7.74 -8.82 -0.26
CA PHE A 31 -8.34 -7.58 -0.76
C PHE A 31 -7.39 -6.76 -1.63
N GLY A 32 -6.15 -6.61 -1.23
CA GLY A 32 -5.17 -5.86 -2.02
C GLY A 32 -4.45 -6.69 -3.09
N ARG A 33 -4.51 -8.01 -2.99
CA ARG A 33 -3.81 -8.89 -3.92
C ARG A 33 -4.18 -8.64 -5.39
N PRO A 34 -5.46 -8.47 -5.80
CA PRO A 34 -5.79 -8.19 -7.19
C PRO A 34 -5.20 -6.88 -7.72
N PHE A 35 -5.04 -5.88 -6.86
CA PHE A 35 -4.38 -4.63 -7.23
C PHE A 35 -2.89 -4.87 -7.45
N ALA A 36 -2.23 -5.53 -6.51
CA ALA A 36 -0.81 -5.85 -6.62
C ALA A 36 -0.52 -6.71 -7.87
N GLU A 37 -1.32 -7.72 -8.17
CA GLU A 37 -1.17 -8.59 -9.34
C GLU A 37 -1.30 -7.85 -10.69
N ASN A 38 -1.89 -6.66 -10.71
CA ASN A 38 -2.08 -5.87 -11.93
C ASN A 38 -1.16 -4.65 -12.02
N MET A 39 -0.34 -4.37 -11.00
CA MET A 39 0.48 -3.15 -10.96
C MET A 39 1.56 -3.12 -12.04
N GLU A 40 2.25 -4.23 -12.32
CA GLU A 40 3.23 -4.29 -13.40
C GLU A 40 2.59 -3.98 -14.76
N THR A 41 1.43 -4.60 -15.03
CA THR A 41 0.69 -4.32 -16.27
C THR A 41 0.23 -2.86 -16.35
N ALA A 42 -0.18 -2.28 -15.23
CA ALA A 42 -0.58 -0.87 -15.20
C ALA A 42 0.62 0.07 -15.42
N ALA A 43 1.76 -0.26 -14.85
CA ALA A 43 3.01 0.48 -15.05
C ALA A 43 3.45 0.43 -16.52
N ASP A 44 3.46 -0.76 -17.12
CA ASP A 44 3.79 -0.96 -18.53
C ASP A 44 2.87 -0.14 -19.46
N LEU A 45 1.55 -0.16 -19.19
CA LEU A 45 0.57 0.61 -19.97
C LEU A 45 0.74 2.13 -19.80
N ALA A 46 1.29 2.55 -18.66
CA ALA A 46 1.62 3.95 -18.39
C ALA A 46 3.00 4.36 -18.93
N GLY A 47 3.75 3.45 -19.53
CA GLY A 47 5.11 3.70 -20.02
C GLY A 47 6.16 3.82 -18.89
N ILE A 48 5.86 3.28 -17.70
CA ILE A 48 6.78 3.25 -16.56
C ILE A 48 7.62 1.99 -16.65
N GLU A 49 8.89 2.15 -17.01
CA GLU A 49 9.82 1.01 -17.15
C GLU A 49 10.41 0.60 -15.79
N GLY A 50 10.70 -0.69 -15.65
CA GLY A 50 11.42 -1.22 -14.49
C GLY A 50 10.58 -1.40 -13.23
N HIS A 51 9.23 -1.26 -13.29
CA HIS A 51 8.39 -1.58 -12.14
C HIS A 51 8.38 -3.09 -11.89
N ASN A 52 8.61 -3.49 -10.63
CA ASN A 52 8.59 -4.88 -10.19
C ASN A 52 7.68 -5.05 -8.97
N GLN A 53 6.73 -5.98 -9.06
CA GLN A 53 5.72 -6.19 -8.02
C GLN A 53 5.90 -7.55 -7.33
N LEU A 54 6.46 -7.51 -6.12
CA LEU A 54 6.61 -8.67 -5.24
C LEU A 54 5.34 -8.86 -4.40
N ILE A 55 4.88 -10.11 -4.24
CA ILE A 55 3.63 -10.40 -3.55
C ILE A 55 3.80 -11.54 -2.56
N VAL A 56 3.60 -11.24 -1.27
CA VAL A 56 3.44 -12.23 -0.21
C VAL A 56 2.04 -12.09 0.38
N SER A 57 1.11 -12.99 0.05
CA SER A 57 -0.28 -12.88 0.48
C SER A 57 -0.84 -14.16 1.08
N ARG A 58 -1.82 -14.01 1.98
CA ARG A 58 -2.60 -15.09 2.59
C ARG A 58 -4.08 -14.71 2.59
N GLY A 59 -4.96 -15.69 2.63
CA GLY A 59 -6.42 -15.44 2.66
C GLY A 59 -6.94 -15.08 4.04
N GLY A 60 -7.90 -14.15 4.10
CA GLY A 60 -8.60 -13.76 5.32
C GLY A 60 -7.66 -13.32 6.45
N GLU A 61 -7.98 -13.65 7.68
CA GLU A 61 -7.21 -13.29 8.89
C GLU A 61 -5.75 -13.76 8.86
N LYS A 62 -5.45 -14.83 8.12
CA LYS A 62 -4.06 -15.28 7.93
C LYS A 62 -3.19 -14.32 7.12
N GLY A 63 -3.81 -13.36 6.46
CA GLY A 63 -3.12 -12.29 5.75
C GLY A 63 -2.92 -11.03 6.58
N ALA A 64 -3.34 -11.00 7.85
CA ALA A 64 -2.99 -9.93 8.76
C ALA A 64 -1.48 -9.91 9.00
N PRO A 65 -0.83 -8.75 9.06
CA PRO A 65 0.62 -8.63 9.23
C PRO A 65 1.16 -9.44 10.39
N GLN A 66 0.54 -9.36 11.57
CA GLN A 66 0.92 -10.15 12.74
C GLN A 66 0.92 -11.66 12.44
N THR A 67 -0.19 -12.18 11.91
CA THR A 67 -0.31 -13.62 11.62
C THR A 67 0.70 -14.09 10.56
N MET A 68 1.03 -13.22 9.61
CA MET A 68 2.06 -13.51 8.61
C MET A 68 3.46 -13.47 9.21
N TRP A 69 3.71 -12.56 10.14
CA TRP A 69 5.00 -12.41 10.81
C TRP A 69 5.28 -13.52 11.83
N GLU A 70 4.25 -14.03 12.49
CA GLU A 70 4.32 -15.16 13.42
C GLU A 70 4.44 -16.53 12.72
N ASP A 71 4.07 -16.65 11.43
CA ASP A 71 4.27 -17.89 10.65
C ASP A 71 5.71 -17.93 10.09
N PRO A 72 6.60 -18.82 10.58
CA PRO A 72 8.01 -18.81 10.17
C PRO A 72 8.24 -19.00 8.65
N LYS A 73 7.31 -19.67 7.96
CA LYS A 73 7.43 -19.87 6.50
C LYS A 73 7.06 -18.60 5.75
N VAL A 74 6.07 -17.86 6.23
CA VAL A 74 5.63 -16.61 5.61
C VAL A 74 6.62 -15.50 5.95
N GLN A 75 7.01 -15.40 7.21
CA GLN A 75 8.07 -14.47 7.64
C GLN A 75 9.35 -14.68 6.83
N GLY A 76 9.76 -15.94 6.62
CA GLY A 76 10.93 -16.24 5.81
C GLY A 76 10.83 -15.75 4.37
N LYS A 77 9.63 -15.77 3.77
CA LYS A 77 9.41 -15.20 2.43
C LYS A 77 9.51 -13.67 2.44
N ILE A 78 8.83 -13.02 3.39
CA ILE A 78 8.89 -11.56 3.53
C ILE A 78 10.34 -11.11 3.71
N LYS A 79 11.06 -11.76 4.62
CA LYS A 79 12.48 -11.47 4.87
C LYS A 79 13.36 -11.73 3.65
N ALA A 80 13.07 -12.76 2.84
CA ALA A 80 13.83 -13.04 1.64
C ALA A 80 13.74 -11.90 0.63
N GLU A 81 12.54 -11.33 0.44
CA GLU A 81 12.35 -10.18 -0.44
C GLU A 81 13.01 -8.91 0.14
N LEU A 82 12.81 -8.63 1.41
CA LEU A 82 13.40 -7.44 2.05
C LEU A 82 14.94 -7.50 2.10
N ASN A 83 15.52 -8.68 2.28
CA ASN A 83 16.98 -8.88 2.36
C ASN A 83 17.72 -8.57 1.03
N THR A 84 17.01 -8.39 -0.07
CA THR A 84 17.61 -7.87 -1.31
C THR A 84 18.16 -6.47 -1.14
N GLY A 85 17.58 -5.69 -0.23
CA GLY A 85 17.91 -4.29 -0.02
C GLY A 85 17.44 -3.37 -1.17
N THR A 86 16.59 -3.88 -2.07
CA THR A 86 16.14 -3.16 -3.28
C THR A 86 14.69 -2.72 -3.21
N VAL A 87 13.95 -3.10 -2.17
CA VAL A 87 12.53 -2.75 -2.03
C VAL A 87 12.37 -1.25 -1.79
N ASP A 88 11.76 -0.55 -2.74
CA ASP A 88 11.48 0.90 -2.66
C ASP A 88 10.23 1.19 -1.82
N VAL A 89 9.23 0.31 -1.90
CA VAL A 89 7.96 0.48 -1.18
C VAL A 89 7.50 -0.85 -0.59
N LEU A 90 7.29 -0.87 0.72
CA LEU A 90 6.60 -1.96 1.42
C LEU A 90 5.15 -1.56 1.68
N ILE A 91 4.20 -2.30 1.12
CA ILE A 91 2.76 -2.09 1.36
C ILE A 91 2.24 -3.22 2.23
N MET A 92 1.76 -2.87 3.42
CA MET A 92 1.06 -3.79 4.32
C MET A 92 -0.44 -3.53 4.24
N ILE A 93 -1.23 -4.50 3.79
CA ILE A 93 -2.68 -4.43 3.96
C ILE A 93 -3.03 -4.90 5.34
N CYS A 94 -3.47 -3.96 6.12
CA CYS A 94 -4.10 -4.19 7.40
C CYS A 94 -5.63 -4.10 7.25
N CYS A 95 -6.28 -4.77 7.81
CA CYS A 95 -7.42 -5.22 8.56
C CYS A 95 -8.63 -4.27 8.45
N SER A 96 -9.80 -4.86 8.29
CA SER A 96 -11.06 -4.21 8.63
C SER A 96 -11.09 -3.84 10.13
N LYS A 97 -12.02 -2.96 10.51
CA LYS A 97 -12.24 -2.60 11.92
C LYS A 97 -12.49 -3.84 12.81
N GLU A 98 -13.19 -4.84 12.25
CA GLU A 98 -13.46 -6.10 12.93
C GLU A 98 -12.17 -6.87 13.23
N LEU A 99 -11.23 -6.90 12.30
CA LEU A 99 -9.93 -7.54 12.50
C LEU A 99 -9.07 -6.77 13.51
N LEU A 100 -9.07 -5.46 13.48
CA LEU A 100 -8.40 -4.62 14.49
C LEU A 100 -8.96 -4.89 15.90
N ASN A 101 -10.29 -5.04 16.01
CA ASN A 101 -10.96 -5.32 17.27
C ASN A 101 -10.82 -6.79 17.74
N SER A 102 -10.47 -7.72 16.85
CA SER A 102 -10.29 -9.13 17.19
C SER A 102 -8.94 -9.45 17.84
N GLY A 103 -8.01 -8.49 17.89
CA GLY A 103 -6.66 -8.69 18.39
C GLY A 103 -5.77 -9.53 17.46
N VAL A 104 -6.21 -9.78 16.23
CA VAL A 104 -5.42 -10.49 15.20
C VAL A 104 -4.33 -9.61 14.62
N THR A 105 -4.50 -8.30 14.73
CA THR A 105 -3.50 -7.32 14.30
C THR A 105 -3.19 -6.38 15.45
N GLU A 106 -1.97 -6.46 15.93
CA GLU A 106 -1.41 -5.53 16.90
C GLU A 106 -0.36 -4.67 16.19
N SER A 107 -0.26 -3.43 16.57
CA SER A 107 0.67 -2.45 15.96
C SER A 107 2.14 -2.89 16.02
N TRP A 108 2.52 -3.73 16.98
CA TRP A 108 3.88 -4.21 17.14
C TRP A 108 4.40 -4.96 15.90
N ALA A 109 3.56 -5.74 15.22
CA ALA A 109 3.99 -6.53 14.06
C ALA A 109 4.28 -5.64 12.85
N GLU A 110 3.42 -4.64 12.60
CA GLU A 110 3.64 -3.67 11.53
C GLU A 110 4.90 -2.84 11.81
N LEU A 111 5.12 -2.46 13.07
CA LEU A 111 6.32 -1.75 13.48
C LEU A 111 7.57 -2.61 13.28
N GLU A 112 7.60 -3.85 13.79
CA GLU A 112 8.73 -4.76 13.58
C GLU A 112 9.04 -5.02 12.10
N ILE A 113 8.01 -5.16 11.27
CA ILE A 113 8.17 -5.38 9.83
C ILE A 113 8.76 -4.13 9.18
N ALA A 114 8.26 -2.94 9.55
CA ALA A 114 8.76 -1.67 9.05
C ALA A 114 10.23 -1.45 9.47
N GLU A 115 10.55 -1.65 10.74
CA GLU A 115 11.93 -1.57 11.25
C GLU A 115 12.85 -2.56 10.53
N TYR A 116 12.37 -3.78 10.30
CA TYR A 116 13.14 -4.78 9.56
C TYR A 116 13.41 -4.32 8.12
N ALA A 117 12.42 -3.78 7.42
CA ALA A 117 12.55 -3.28 6.05
C ALA A 117 13.56 -2.12 6.00
N LEU A 118 13.42 -1.14 6.89
CA LEU A 118 14.29 0.04 6.98
C LEU A 118 15.73 -0.32 7.37
N ALA A 119 15.92 -1.41 8.12
CA ALA A 119 17.26 -1.93 8.42
C ALA A 119 17.95 -2.54 7.20
N GLN A 120 17.18 -3.02 6.19
CA GLN A 120 17.74 -3.55 4.94
C GLN A 120 17.93 -2.42 3.90
N ASN A 121 16.97 -1.52 3.80
CA ASN A 121 17.03 -0.35 2.93
C ASN A 121 16.38 0.84 3.66
N PRO A 122 17.18 1.80 4.15
CA PRO A 122 16.66 2.95 4.90
C PRO A 122 15.79 3.90 4.06
N ASP A 123 15.84 3.79 2.73
CA ASP A 123 15.03 4.59 1.82
C ASP A 123 13.68 3.93 1.49
N THR A 124 13.40 2.73 2.01
CA THR A 124 12.11 2.06 1.81
C THR A 124 10.97 2.91 2.39
N ARG A 125 9.99 3.19 1.56
CA ARG A 125 8.74 3.84 1.98
C ARG A 125 7.76 2.81 2.52
N ILE A 126 7.19 3.07 3.68
CA ILE A 126 6.22 2.18 4.32
C ILE A 126 4.81 2.68 4.03
N GLY A 127 4.00 1.84 3.45
CA GLY A 127 2.60 2.12 3.15
C GLY A 127 1.67 1.17 3.90
N LEU A 128 0.65 1.74 4.56
CA LEU A 128 -0.46 0.98 5.10
C LEU A 128 -1.66 1.14 4.18
N ALA A 129 -2.20 0.03 3.69
CA ALA A 129 -3.38 0.05 2.85
C ALA A 129 -4.62 -0.35 3.63
N MET A 130 -5.61 0.53 3.65
CA MET A 130 -6.90 0.26 4.27
C MET A 130 -7.77 -0.60 3.35
N PRO A 131 -8.28 -1.76 3.83
CA PRO A 131 -9.28 -2.49 3.08
C PRO A 131 -10.62 -1.75 3.11
N TRP A 132 -11.42 -1.93 2.05
CA TRP A 132 -12.80 -1.44 2.05
C TRP A 132 -13.70 -2.28 2.95
N VAL A 133 -14.78 -1.70 3.42
CA VAL A 133 -15.81 -2.43 4.17
C VAL A 133 -16.58 -3.39 3.26
N ASP A 134 -17.16 -4.42 3.88
CA ASP A 134 -17.79 -5.56 3.23
C ASP A 134 -18.86 -5.24 2.17
N PHE A 135 -19.25 -6.27 1.45
CA PHE A 135 -20.12 -6.20 0.28
C PHE A 135 -21.45 -5.47 0.52
N PRO A 136 -21.97 -4.74 -0.47
CA PRO A 136 -23.22 -3.95 -0.35
C PRO A 136 -24.43 -4.73 0.17
N ARG A 137 -24.47 -6.04 -0.03
CA ARG A 137 -25.56 -6.91 0.46
C ARG A 137 -25.59 -7.11 1.97
N THR A 138 -24.57 -6.69 2.69
CA THR A 138 -24.51 -6.77 4.17
C THR A 138 -25.03 -5.50 4.84
N PHE A 139 -25.38 -4.49 4.05
CA PHE A 139 -25.91 -3.22 4.51
C PHE A 139 -27.35 -3.03 4.07
N ASN A 140 -28.14 -2.36 4.91
CA ASN A 140 -29.54 -2.09 4.60
C ASN A 140 -29.69 -1.03 3.49
N ASP A 141 -28.79 -0.05 3.48
CA ASP A 141 -28.79 1.03 2.49
C ASP A 141 -27.39 1.68 2.35
N SER A 142 -27.29 2.65 1.46
CA SER A 142 -26.05 3.38 1.18
C SER A 142 -25.62 4.29 2.31
N ALA A 143 -26.52 4.71 3.20
CA ALA A 143 -26.18 5.54 4.35
C ALA A 143 -25.44 4.70 5.41
N GLU A 144 -25.96 3.52 5.73
CA GLU A 144 -25.29 2.56 6.62
C GLU A 144 -23.92 2.16 6.09
N HIS A 145 -23.80 1.91 4.78
CA HIS A 145 -22.50 1.59 4.18
C HIS A 145 -21.50 2.73 4.35
N ARG A 146 -21.93 3.98 4.15
CA ARG A 146 -21.08 5.15 4.32
C ARG A 146 -20.65 5.31 5.77
N GLU A 147 -21.57 5.23 6.72
CA GLU A 147 -21.28 5.32 8.15
C GLU A 147 -20.21 4.32 8.57
N ARG A 148 -20.36 3.05 8.17
CA ARG A 148 -19.36 2.01 8.49
C ARG A 148 -18.01 2.24 7.80
N THR A 149 -18.02 2.81 6.59
CA THR A 149 -16.77 3.18 5.91
C THR A 149 -16.04 4.28 6.66
N ASP A 150 -16.76 5.30 7.09
CA ASP A 150 -16.22 6.42 7.85
C ASP A 150 -15.68 5.97 9.21
N ASP A 151 -16.40 5.10 9.91
CA ASP A 151 -15.96 4.50 11.18
C ASP A 151 -14.69 3.66 11.00
N GLY A 152 -14.64 2.83 9.94
CA GLY A 152 -13.46 2.03 9.59
C GLY A 152 -12.25 2.89 9.27
N TYR A 153 -12.47 3.99 8.54
CA TYR A 153 -11.43 4.94 8.19
C TYR A 153 -10.85 5.64 9.43
N GLN A 154 -11.70 6.07 10.37
CA GLN A 154 -11.25 6.68 11.62
C GLN A 154 -10.41 5.72 12.47
N ALA A 155 -10.85 4.46 12.56
CA ALA A 155 -10.10 3.43 13.28
C ALA A 155 -8.73 3.16 12.62
N PHE A 156 -8.69 3.14 11.29
CA PHE A 156 -7.46 2.98 10.54
C PHE A 156 -6.50 4.16 10.70
N GLN A 157 -7.02 5.39 10.67
CA GLN A 157 -6.20 6.59 10.91
C GLN A 157 -5.56 6.57 12.30
N ALA A 158 -6.34 6.26 13.34
CA ALA A 158 -5.82 6.15 14.70
C ALA A 158 -4.72 5.08 14.82
N PHE A 159 -4.86 3.97 14.11
CA PHE A 159 -3.85 2.93 14.04
C PHE A 159 -2.57 3.42 13.31
N ALA A 160 -2.73 4.07 12.17
CA ALA A 160 -1.60 4.63 11.42
C ALA A 160 -0.85 5.72 12.20
N GLU A 161 -1.56 6.57 12.94
CA GLU A 161 -0.98 7.57 13.83
C GLU A 161 -0.17 6.91 14.96
N GLN A 162 -0.67 5.83 15.56
CA GLN A 162 0.05 5.07 16.57
C GLN A 162 1.38 4.53 16.03
N LEU A 163 1.39 3.92 14.84
CA LEU A 163 2.60 3.41 14.20
C LEU A 163 3.61 4.50 13.83
N SER A 164 3.14 5.71 13.56
CA SER A 164 3.99 6.85 13.20
C SER A 164 4.64 7.53 14.40
N ALA A 165 4.15 7.24 15.62
CA ALA A 165 4.62 7.85 16.86
C ALA A 165 5.76 7.06 17.52
N ASP A 166 5.92 5.79 17.15
CA ASP A 166 6.97 4.87 17.62
C ASP A 166 8.16 4.87 16.67
#